data_74ecf9503f659e1383c8cbd7514e3786
#
_entry.id   74ecf9503f659e1383c8cbd7514e3786
#
_cell.length_a   1.000
_cell.length_b   1.000
_cell.length_c   1.000
_cell.angle_alpha   90.00
_cell.angle_beta   90.00
_cell.angle_gamma   90.00
#
_symmetry.space_group_name_H-M   'P 1'
#
loop_
_entity.id
_entity.type
_entity.pdbx_description
1 polymer ?
#
loop_
_entity_poly.entity_id
_entity_poly.type
_entity_poly.pdbx_seq_one_letter_code
_entity_poly.pdbx_strand_id
1 'polypeptide(L)'
;MAVAHPATDPVVDERVLDIVAALVNELTGGAARRPTLDDSLDRDLGISSLERVELLLRLERAFGIRLPDSVMAEAATPKDLVTAIRHATPAVAEAAPTVRESASPAASIPTTARTLVDALRWHAEHTPDRTHIHLRNDDGTETPITYGELVTASMAAGGGLRDVGVTKGDRVALMLRTERAFFETFFGALMIGAVPVPLYPPVRAQDVLAYTRRQQGILRNAEACVLVTFAEA
;
A
#
# COMPACT_ATOMS: atom_id res chain seq x y z
N MET A 1 -30.83 -31.92 -5.70
CA MET A 1 -29.74 -31.84 -4.71
C MET A 1 -29.67 -30.42 -4.23
N ALA A 2 -30.19 -30.14 -3.03
CA ALA A 2 -30.20 -28.81 -2.44
C ALA A 2 -28.78 -28.46 -1.99
N VAL A 3 -28.22 -27.36 -2.50
CA VAL A 3 -26.97 -26.79 -2.04
C VAL A 3 -27.24 -26.21 -0.64
N ALA A 4 -26.71 -26.84 0.39
CA ALA A 4 -26.77 -26.31 1.75
C ALA A 4 -26.06 -24.97 1.81
N HIS A 5 -26.81 -23.90 2.11
CA HIS A 5 -26.24 -22.63 2.53
C HIS A 5 -25.46 -22.87 3.84
N PRO A 6 -24.21 -22.39 3.96
CA PRO A 6 -23.49 -22.49 5.23
C PRO A 6 -24.27 -21.70 6.27
N ALA A 7 -24.62 -22.39 7.36
CA ALA A 7 -25.37 -21.83 8.47
C ALA A 7 -24.71 -20.53 8.96
N THR A 8 -25.49 -19.47 9.03
CA THR A 8 -25.16 -18.19 9.65
C THR A 8 -24.83 -18.47 11.11
N ASP A 9 -23.58 -18.28 11.51
CA ASP A 9 -23.21 -18.33 12.93
C ASP A 9 -23.37 -16.90 13.49
N PRO A 10 -24.47 -16.65 14.23
CA PRO A 10 -24.81 -15.31 14.70
C PRO A 10 -23.75 -14.74 15.64
N VAL A 11 -22.93 -15.58 16.26
CA VAL A 11 -21.87 -15.15 17.18
C VAL A 11 -20.72 -14.47 16.43
N VAL A 12 -20.33 -15.00 15.26
CA VAL A 12 -19.28 -14.38 14.44
C VAL A 12 -19.76 -13.07 13.85
N ASP A 13 -20.98 -13.05 13.33
CA ASP A 13 -21.59 -11.86 12.71
C ASP A 13 -21.68 -10.71 13.71
N GLU A 14 -22.18 -10.97 14.93
CA GLU A 14 -22.33 -9.97 15.97
C GLU A 14 -20.96 -9.43 16.45
N ARG A 15 -19.99 -10.33 16.63
CA ARG A 15 -18.64 -9.94 17.05
C ARG A 15 -17.92 -9.09 15.99
N VAL A 16 -18.10 -9.37 14.70
CA VAL A 16 -17.56 -8.53 13.61
C VAL A 16 -18.21 -7.16 13.65
N LEU A 17 -19.54 -7.09 13.77
CA LEU A 17 -20.27 -5.82 13.86
C LEU A 17 -19.87 -4.99 15.08
N ASP A 18 -19.60 -5.61 16.22
CA ASP A 18 -19.14 -4.90 17.42
C ASP A 18 -17.74 -4.30 17.22
N ILE A 19 -16.82 -5.02 16.56
CA ILE A 19 -15.48 -4.50 16.26
C ILE A 19 -15.56 -3.34 15.26
N VAL A 20 -16.37 -3.47 14.21
CA VAL A 20 -16.63 -2.40 13.24
C VAL A 20 -17.25 -1.19 13.93
N ALA A 21 -18.26 -1.40 14.79
CA ALA A 21 -18.91 -0.32 15.53
C ALA A 21 -17.94 0.41 16.46
N ALA A 22 -17.05 -0.31 17.14
CA ALA A 22 -16.04 0.29 18.01
C ALA A 22 -15.10 1.22 17.20
N LEU A 23 -14.61 0.77 16.06
CA LEU A 23 -13.76 1.59 15.20
C LEU A 23 -14.50 2.83 14.67
N VAL A 24 -15.73 2.66 14.16
CA VAL A 24 -16.54 3.78 13.65
C VAL A 24 -16.85 4.79 14.73
N ASN A 25 -17.13 4.36 15.96
CA ASN A 25 -17.35 5.26 17.10
C ASN A 25 -16.08 6.05 17.48
N GLU A 26 -14.91 5.43 17.39
CA GLU A 26 -13.63 6.13 17.59
C GLU A 26 -13.42 7.22 16.54
N LEU A 27 -13.72 6.93 15.26
CA LEU A 27 -13.56 7.87 14.14
C LEU A 27 -14.56 9.04 14.19
N THR A 28 -15.79 8.78 14.67
CA THR A 28 -16.88 9.77 14.65
C THR A 28 -17.10 10.48 15.98
N GLY A 29 -16.30 10.15 17.01
CA GLY A 29 -16.49 10.71 18.36
C GLY A 29 -17.75 10.23 19.07
N GLY A 30 -18.27 9.04 18.73
CA GLY A 30 -19.38 8.39 19.44
C GLY A 30 -20.78 8.69 18.91
N ALA A 31 -20.90 9.36 17.75
CA ALA A 31 -22.19 9.76 17.18
C ALA A 31 -22.74 8.82 16.08
N ALA A 32 -22.09 7.66 15.86
CA ALA A 32 -22.45 6.78 14.75
C ALA A 32 -23.61 5.83 15.09
N ARG A 33 -24.45 5.53 14.08
CA ARG A 33 -25.40 4.42 14.16
C ARG A 33 -24.68 3.08 14.21
N ARG A 34 -25.31 2.06 14.80
CA ARG A 34 -24.76 0.71 14.77
C ARG A 34 -24.66 0.19 13.32
N PRO A 35 -23.49 -0.30 12.89
CA PRO A 35 -23.32 -0.88 11.56
C PRO A 35 -24.19 -2.11 11.33
N THR A 36 -24.53 -2.36 10.07
CA THR A 36 -25.17 -3.59 9.60
C THR A 36 -24.23 -4.39 8.70
N LEU A 37 -24.56 -5.66 8.42
CA LEU A 37 -23.71 -6.52 7.58
C LEU A 37 -23.60 -6.02 6.14
N ASP A 38 -24.57 -5.30 5.63
CA ASP A 38 -24.66 -4.85 4.25
C ASP A 38 -24.20 -3.38 4.05
N ASP A 39 -23.78 -2.69 5.12
CA ASP A 39 -23.25 -1.33 5.03
C ASP A 39 -21.91 -1.33 4.28
N SER A 40 -21.68 -0.35 3.40
CA SER A 40 -20.40 -0.13 2.78
C SER A 40 -19.38 0.42 3.77
N LEU A 41 -18.20 -0.25 3.88
CA LEU A 41 -17.16 0.17 4.81
C LEU A 41 -16.67 1.60 4.54
N ASP A 42 -16.58 2.02 3.28
CA ASP A 42 -16.09 3.35 2.92
C ASP A 42 -17.22 4.39 2.78
N ARG A 43 -18.36 4.06 2.14
CA ARG A 43 -19.42 5.02 1.86
C ARG A 43 -20.33 5.28 3.04
N ASP A 44 -20.74 4.21 3.74
CA ASP A 44 -21.73 4.30 4.80
C ASP A 44 -21.07 4.46 6.17
N LEU A 45 -19.89 3.85 6.36
CA LEU A 45 -19.18 3.81 7.64
C LEU A 45 -17.95 4.73 7.69
N GLY A 46 -17.52 5.30 6.54
CA GLY A 46 -16.41 6.25 6.47
C GLY A 46 -15.04 5.65 6.76
N ILE A 47 -14.89 4.32 6.66
CA ILE A 47 -13.64 3.61 6.93
C ILE A 47 -12.72 3.73 5.72
N SER A 48 -11.69 4.56 5.81
CA SER A 48 -10.69 4.75 4.75
C SER A 48 -9.71 3.58 4.68
N SER A 49 -8.78 3.62 3.73
CA SER A 49 -7.78 2.55 3.56
C SER A 49 -6.90 2.35 4.79
N LEU A 50 -6.60 3.40 5.55
CA LEU A 50 -5.80 3.28 6.77
C LEU A 50 -6.60 2.61 7.89
N GLU A 51 -7.84 3.04 8.10
CA GLU A 51 -8.72 2.45 9.09
C GLU A 51 -9.08 0.99 8.77
N ARG A 52 -9.06 0.60 7.48
CA ARG A 52 -9.23 -0.81 7.07
C ARG A 52 -8.09 -1.69 7.56
N VAL A 53 -6.85 -1.21 7.52
CA VAL A 53 -5.70 -1.95 8.09
C VAL A 53 -5.91 -2.19 9.57
N GLU A 54 -6.30 -1.15 10.31
CA GLU A 54 -6.58 -1.24 11.73
C GLU A 54 -7.74 -2.21 12.02
N LEU A 55 -8.81 -2.15 11.21
CA LEU A 55 -9.95 -3.05 11.32
C LEU A 55 -9.53 -4.51 11.16
N LEU A 56 -8.73 -4.83 10.12
CA LEU A 56 -8.25 -6.18 9.89
C LEU A 56 -7.38 -6.69 11.03
N LEU A 57 -6.47 -5.87 11.54
CA LEU A 57 -5.64 -6.23 12.69
C LEU A 57 -6.47 -6.50 13.95
N ARG A 58 -7.56 -5.75 14.18
CA ARG A 58 -8.48 -5.99 15.30
C ARG A 58 -9.23 -7.30 15.12
N LEU A 59 -9.69 -7.60 13.90
CA LEU A 59 -10.36 -8.86 13.57
C LEU A 59 -9.41 -10.05 13.74
N GLU A 60 -8.20 -9.98 13.20
CA GLU A 60 -7.19 -11.03 13.34
C GLU A 60 -6.89 -11.36 14.81
N ARG A 61 -6.71 -10.32 15.64
CA ARG A 61 -6.49 -10.48 17.09
C ARG A 61 -7.71 -11.08 17.80
N ALA A 62 -8.91 -10.60 17.46
CA ALA A 62 -10.14 -11.04 18.12
C ALA A 62 -10.50 -12.48 17.81
N PHE A 63 -10.21 -12.96 16.60
CA PHE A 63 -10.55 -14.31 16.15
C PHE A 63 -9.35 -15.28 16.16
N GLY A 64 -8.12 -14.80 16.43
CA GLY A 64 -6.91 -15.63 16.42
C GLY A 64 -6.59 -16.23 15.05
N ILE A 65 -6.83 -15.48 13.97
CA ILE A 65 -6.67 -15.89 12.59
C ILE A 65 -5.74 -14.95 11.83
N ARG A 66 -5.32 -15.37 10.63
CA ARG A 66 -4.71 -14.50 9.62
C ARG A 66 -5.66 -14.33 8.44
N LEU A 67 -5.89 -13.10 8.04
CA LEU A 67 -6.67 -12.77 6.86
C LEU A 67 -5.72 -12.51 5.68
N PRO A 68 -6.00 -13.04 4.49
CA PRO A 68 -5.21 -12.73 3.30
C PRO A 68 -5.23 -11.24 2.97
N ASP A 69 -4.13 -10.72 2.41
CA ASP A 69 -4.03 -9.31 2.00
C ASP A 69 -5.11 -8.92 0.98
N SER A 70 -5.61 -9.87 0.18
CA SER A 70 -6.72 -9.68 -0.75
C SER A 70 -8.01 -9.21 -0.06
N VAL A 71 -8.26 -9.63 1.19
CA VAL A 71 -9.44 -9.20 1.96
C VAL A 71 -9.45 -7.68 2.16
N MET A 72 -8.26 -7.07 2.32
CA MET A 72 -8.13 -5.61 2.45
C MET A 72 -8.60 -4.87 1.20
N ALA A 73 -8.37 -5.45 0.02
CA ALA A 73 -8.76 -4.88 -1.25
C ALA A 73 -10.19 -5.24 -1.66
N GLU A 74 -10.66 -6.43 -1.33
CA GLU A 74 -11.90 -7.01 -1.84
C GLU A 74 -13.11 -6.81 -0.93
N ALA A 75 -12.92 -6.80 0.42
CA ALA A 75 -14.02 -6.65 1.34
C ALA A 75 -14.62 -5.23 1.24
N ALA A 76 -15.88 -5.15 0.80
CA ALA A 76 -16.61 -3.90 0.69
C ALA A 76 -17.56 -3.66 1.86
N THR A 77 -17.97 -4.75 2.56
CA THR A 77 -18.99 -4.75 3.61
C THR A 77 -18.53 -5.58 4.82
N PRO A 78 -19.13 -5.41 6.02
CA PRO A 78 -18.92 -6.30 7.14
C PRO A 78 -19.23 -7.77 6.84
N LYS A 79 -20.18 -8.05 5.94
CA LYS A 79 -20.52 -9.39 5.48
C LYS A 79 -19.37 -10.07 4.76
N ASP A 80 -18.62 -9.31 3.95
CA ASP A 80 -17.43 -9.85 3.27
C ASP A 80 -16.35 -10.22 4.29
N LEU A 81 -16.17 -9.42 5.34
CA LEU A 81 -15.27 -9.71 6.45
C LEU A 81 -15.68 -10.98 7.21
N VAL A 82 -16.97 -11.15 7.51
CA VAL A 82 -17.49 -12.39 8.10
C VAL A 82 -17.17 -13.59 7.22
N THR A 83 -17.38 -13.47 5.92
CA THR A 83 -17.08 -14.54 4.96
C THR A 83 -15.59 -14.86 4.95
N ALA A 84 -14.73 -13.85 4.93
CA ALA A 84 -13.28 -14.03 4.99
C ALA A 84 -12.84 -14.73 6.30
N ILE A 85 -13.39 -14.33 7.45
CA ILE A 85 -13.09 -14.93 8.75
C ILE A 85 -13.47 -16.42 8.78
N ARG A 86 -14.61 -16.78 8.21
CA ARG A 86 -15.07 -18.19 8.15
C ARG A 86 -14.16 -19.08 7.28
N HIS A 87 -13.50 -18.49 6.29
CA HIS A 87 -12.57 -19.21 5.41
C HIS A 87 -11.10 -19.04 5.82
N ALA A 88 -10.82 -18.26 6.87
CA ALA A 88 -9.48 -18.02 7.33
C ALA A 88 -8.88 -19.24 8.01
N THR A 89 -7.60 -19.45 7.79
CA THR A 89 -6.84 -20.47 8.50
C THR A 89 -6.54 -19.98 9.92
N PRO A 90 -6.59 -20.85 10.96
CA PRO A 90 -6.14 -20.47 12.29
C PRO A 90 -4.72 -19.88 12.20
N ALA A 91 -4.48 -18.77 12.89
CA ALA A 91 -3.14 -18.24 12.99
C ALA A 91 -2.28 -19.32 13.69
N VAL A 92 -1.59 -20.13 12.90
CA VAL A 92 -0.42 -20.81 13.41
C VAL A 92 0.45 -19.66 13.91
N ALA A 93 0.86 -19.70 15.19
CA ALA A 93 1.77 -18.72 15.75
C ALA A 93 3.07 -18.76 14.92
N GLU A 94 3.03 -18.10 13.78
CA GLU A 94 4.21 -17.79 13.04
C GLU A 94 4.94 -16.83 13.97
N ALA A 95 6.04 -17.34 14.53
CA ALA A 95 6.94 -16.48 15.30
C ALA A 95 7.08 -15.19 14.54
N ALA A 96 6.78 -14.07 15.21
CA ALA A 96 6.93 -12.73 14.64
C ALA A 96 8.18 -12.76 13.77
N PRO A 97 8.14 -12.26 12.52
CA PRO A 97 9.28 -12.34 11.66
C PRO A 97 10.44 -11.83 12.49
N THR A 98 11.30 -12.75 12.91
CA THR A 98 12.55 -12.37 13.52
C THR A 98 13.19 -11.56 12.41
N VAL A 99 13.17 -10.24 12.57
CA VAL A 99 14.07 -9.38 11.83
C VAL A 99 15.42 -10.02 12.08
N ARG A 100 15.86 -10.86 11.15
CA ARG A 100 17.24 -11.29 11.13
C ARG A 100 17.98 -9.99 10.95
N GLU A 101 18.40 -9.37 12.05
CA GLU A 101 19.52 -8.47 12.00
C GLU A 101 20.61 -9.28 11.31
N SER A 102 20.65 -9.16 9.98
CA SER A 102 21.88 -9.41 9.25
C SER A 102 22.85 -8.52 9.98
N ALA A 103 23.76 -9.13 10.74
CA ALA A 103 24.90 -8.45 11.35
C ALA A 103 25.81 -8.00 10.19
N SER A 104 25.29 -7.09 9.38
CA SER A 104 26.09 -6.25 8.52
C SER A 104 26.91 -5.39 9.46
N PRO A 105 28.24 -5.30 9.26
CA PRO A 105 29.09 -4.41 10.04
C PRO A 105 28.40 -3.06 10.10
N ALA A 106 28.33 -2.48 11.32
CA ALA A 106 27.57 -1.28 11.64
C ALA A 106 27.65 -0.28 10.47
N ALA A 107 26.55 -0.17 9.71
CA ALA A 107 26.53 0.67 8.54
C ALA A 107 26.75 2.09 9.03
N SER A 108 27.86 2.69 8.63
CA SER A 108 28.14 4.09 8.91
C SER A 108 26.94 4.92 8.40
N ILE A 109 26.48 5.85 9.20
CA ILE A 109 25.33 6.69 8.89
C ILE A 109 25.83 7.87 8.04
N PRO A 110 25.18 8.23 6.93
CA PRO A 110 25.55 9.38 6.13
C PRO A 110 25.23 10.71 6.83
N THR A 111 26.04 11.09 7.78
CA THR A 111 25.83 12.28 8.63
C THR A 111 25.84 13.60 7.86
N THR A 112 26.36 13.61 6.64
CA THR A 112 26.44 14.77 5.75
C THR A 112 25.29 14.84 4.75
N ALA A 113 24.49 13.78 4.61
CA ALA A 113 23.36 13.74 3.71
C ALA A 113 22.26 14.72 4.15
N ARG A 114 21.83 15.58 3.24
CA ARG A 114 20.75 16.57 3.47
C ARG A 114 19.45 16.18 2.79
N THR A 115 19.51 15.30 1.82
CA THR A 115 18.37 14.85 1.02
C THR A 115 18.33 13.32 0.95
N LEU A 116 17.19 12.75 0.55
CA LEU A 116 17.08 11.33 0.26
C LEU A 116 18.04 10.89 -0.85
N VAL A 117 18.26 11.75 -1.85
CA VAL A 117 19.19 11.50 -2.96
C VAL A 117 20.64 11.44 -2.45
N ASP A 118 21.03 12.35 -1.54
CA ASP A 118 22.36 12.31 -0.94
C ASP A 118 22.59 11.03 -0.14
N ALA A 119 21.61 10.64 0.66
CA ALA A 119 21.68 9.40 1.44
C ALA A 119 21.78 8.17 0.52
N LEU A 120 20.94 8.11 -0.51
CA LEU A 120 20.93 7.01 -1.46
C LEU A 120 22.28 6.89 -2.20
N ARG A 121 22.82 8.01 -2.68
CA ARG A 121 24.14 8.04 -3.37
C ARG A 121 25.25 7.63 -2.43
N TRP A 122 25.25 8.14 -1.19
CA TRP A 122 26.26 7.77 -0.23
C TRP A 122 26.29 6.25 0.03
N HIS A 123 25.13 5.62 0.21
CA HIS A 123 25.06 4.17 0.37
C HIS A 123 25.49 3.41 -0.89
N ALA A 124 25.14 3.89 -2.07
CA ALA A 124 25.55 3.29 -3.32
C ALA A 124 27.07 3.38 -3.53
N GLU A 125 27.72 4.41 -3.01
CA GLU A 125 29.19 4.56 -3.07
C GLU A 125 29.92 3.68 -2.04
N HIS A 126 29.37 3.53 -0.84
CA HIS A 126 30.04 2.83 0.26
C HIS A 126 29.61 1.37 0.43
N THR A 127 28.39 1.03 0.06
CA THR A 127 27.81 -0.31 0.21
C THR A 127 26.90 -0.66 -0.99
N PRO A 128 27.40 -0.65 -2.25
CA PRO A 128 26.57 -0.80 -3.46
C PRO A 128 25.77 -2.10 -3.48
N ASP A 129 26.35 -3.17 -3.00
CA ASP A 129 25.76 -4.53 -3.05
C ASP A 129 24.82 -4.80 -1.87
N ARG A 130 24.69 -3.87 -0.92
CA ARG A 130 23.76 -4.02 0.19
C ARG A 130 22.33 -3.87 -0.30
N THR A 131 21.47 -4.82 0.05
CA THR A 131 20.03 -4.74 -0.23
C THR A 131 19.41 -3.56 0.53
N HIS A 132 18.71 -2.70 -0.20
CA HIS A 132 17.96 -1.58 0.34
C HIS A 132 16.46 -1.88 0.41
N ILE A 133 15.92 -2.54 -0.61
CA ILE A 133 14.51 -2.86 -0.70
C ILE A 133 14.37 -4.37 -0.89
N HIS A 134 13.52 -4.99 -0.09
CA HIS A 134 13.01 -6.35 -0.30
C HIS A 134 11.62 -6.23 -0.90
N LEU A 135 11.51 -6.33 -2.22
CA LEU A 135 10.24 -6.25 -2.91
C LEU A 135 9.55 -7.60 -2.87
N ARG A 136 8.42 -7.67 -2.18
CA ARG A 136 7.60 -8.88 -2.13
C ARG A 136 6.64 -8.89 -3.31
N ASN A 137 6.73 -9.93 -4.12
CA ASN A 137 5.88 -10.14 -5.28
C ASN A 137 4.54 -10.81 -4.89
N ASP A 138 3.55 -10.74 -5.78
CA ASP A 138 2.21 -11.32 -5.57
C ASP A 138 2.25 -12.86 -5.40
N ASP A 139 3.28 -13.53 -5.95
CA ASP A 139 3.52 -14.96 -5.79
C ASP A 139 4.20 -15.35 -4.46
N GLY A 140 4.46 -14.36 -3.60
CA GLY A 140 5.13 -14.53 -2.31
C GLY A 140 6.66 -14.59 -2.38
N THR A 141 7.27 -14.51 -3.57
CA THR A 141 8.71 -14.41 -3.72
C THR A 141 9.20 -13.00 -3.35
N GLU A 142 10.49 -12.89 -3.00
CA GLU A 142 11.12 -11.60 -2.72
C GLU A 142 12.18 -11.30 -3.77
N THR A 143 12.14 -10.07 -4.29
CA THR A 143 13.17 -9.54 -5.19
C THR A 143 13.98 -8.48 -4.43
N PRO A 144 15.25 -8.74 -4.11
CA PRO A 144 16.10 -7.72 -3.50
C PRO A 144 16.49 -6.66 -4.52
N ILE A 145 16.55 -5.41 -4.08
CA ILE A 145 17.07 -4.28 -4.85
C ILE A 145 18.19 -3.65 -4.03
N THR A 146 19.39 -3.66 -4.57
CA THR A 146 20.55 -3.09 -3.90
C THR A 146 20.62 -1.57 -4.08
N TYR A 147 21.44 -0.89 -3.28
CA TYR A 147 21.67 0.55 -3.43
C TYR A 147 22.28 0.90 -4.79
N GLY A 148 23.25 0.12 -5.26
CA GLY A 148 23.91 0.34 -6.55
C GLY A 148 22.95 0.19 -7.73
N GLU A 149 22.16 -0.89 -7.73
CA GLU A 149 21.11 -1.11 -8.75
C GLU A 149 20.09 0.02 -8.77
N LEU A 150 19.60 0.42 -7.58
CA LEU A 150 18.58 1.47 -7.47
C LEU A 150 19.11 2.79 -8.00
N VAL A 151 20.34 3.20 -7.66
CA VAL A 151 20.95 4.43 -8.18
C VAL A 151 21.06 4.39 -9.70
N THR A 152 21.59 3.29 -10.24
CA THR A 152 21.80 3.13 -11.69
C THR A 152 20.48 3.23 -12.45
N ALA A 153 19.47 2.49 -12.01
CA ALA A 153 18.16 2.48 -12.64
C ALA A 153 17.42 3.82 -12.48
N SER A 154 17.56 4.46 -11.31
CA SER A 154 16.99 5.79 -11.08
C SER A 154 17.63 6.87 -11.96
N MET A 155 18.93 6.79 -12.22
CA MET A 155 19.60 7.70 -13.15
C MET A 155 19.06 7.53 -14.58
N ALA A 156 18.83 6.29 -15.03
CA ALA A 156 18.23 6.02 -16.32
C ALA A 156 16.79 6.55 -16.40
N ALA A 157 15.97 6.29 -15.37
CA ALA A 157 14.60 6.81 -15.29
C ALA A 157 14.56 8.35 -15.30
N GLY A 158 15.47 9.00 -14.55
CA GLY A 158 15.61 10.46 -14.55
C GLY A 158 16.05 11.00 -15.92
N GLY A 159 16.92 10.27 -16.65
CA GLY A 159 17.27 10.57 -18.05
C GLY A 159 16.04 10.56 -18.95
N GLY A 160 15.25 9.48 -18.90
CA GLY A 160 14.01 9.35 -19.68
C GLY A 160 12.98 10.45 -19.36
N LEU A 161 12.87 10.87 -18.11
CA LEU A 161 12.00 12.00 -17.73
C LEU A 161 12.49 13.33 -18.36
N ARG A 162 13.80 13.57 -18.43
CA ARG A 162 14.37 14.73 -19.11
C ARG A 162 14.13 14.70 -20.62
N ASP A 163 14.24 13.53 -21.23
CA ASP A 163 14.01 13.35 -22.67
C ASP A 163 12.58 13.70 -23.07
N VAL A 164 11.61 13.52 -22.17
CA VAL A 164 10.22 13.97 -22.36
C VAL A 164 9.96 15.40 -21.86
N GLY A 165 10.99 16.15 -21.51
CA GLY A 165 10.91 17.57 -21.20
C GLY A 165 10.74 17.93 -19.73
N VAL A 166 10.84 16.98 -18.79
CA VAL A 166 10.76 17.27 -17.36
C VAL A 166 11.98 18.06 -16.88
N THR A 167 11.75 19.15 -16.18
CA THR A 167 12.77 20.03 -15.63
C THR A 167 12.68 20.11 -14.10
N LYS A 168 13.67 20.77 -13.48
CA LYS A 168 13.69 20.97 -12.03
C LYS A 168 12.45 21.73 -11.55
N GLY A 169 11.78 21.19 -10.54
CA GLY A 169 10.57 21.76 -9.95
C GLY A 169 9.28 21.28 -10.58
N ASP A 170 9.34 20.59 -11.72
CA ASP A 170 8.16 20.00 -12.34
C ASP A 170 7.62 18.85 -11.49
N ARG A 171 6.30 18.66 -11.53
CA ARG A 171 5.61 17.58 -10.79
C ARG A 171 5.35 16.41 -11.73
N VAL A 172 5.86 15.24 -11.34
CA VAL A 172 5.73 13.98 -12.07
C VAL A 172 4.79 13.07 -11.30
N ALA A 173 3.61 12.82 -11.83
CA ALA A 173 2.65 11.92 -11.24
C ALA A 173 3.08 10.46 -11.49
N LEU A 174 3.06 9.63 -10.44
CA LEU A 174 3.47 8.23 -10.48
C LEU A 174 2.26 7.36 -10.13
N MET A 175 1.61 6.80 -11.14
CA MET A 175 0.50 5.85 -10.99
C MET A 175 1.01 4.44 -11.28
N LEU A 176 1.89 3.97 -10.41
CA LEU A 176 2.54 2.66 -10.49
C LEU A 176 2.15 1.82 -9.27
N ARG A 177 2.14 0.51 -9.41
CA ARG A 177 2.01 -0.41 -8.28
C ARG A 177 3.28 -0.37 -7.43
N THR A 178 3.27 -1.05 -6.27
CA THR A 178 4.49 -1.25 -5.47
C THR A 178 5.38 -2.26 -6.17
N GLU A 179 6.15 -1.79 -7.14
CA GLU A 179 7.04 -2.55 -8.00
C GLU A 179 8.35 -1.81 -8.22
N ARG A 180 9.32 -2.47 -8.82
CA ARG A 180 10.66 -1.92 -9.06
C ARG A 180 10.62 -0.57 -9.77
N ALA A 181 9.79 -0.45 -10.81
CA ALA A 181 9.64 0.77 -11.60
C ALA A 181 9.17 1.98 -10.77
N PHE A 182 8.36 1.76 -9.72
CA PHE A 182 7.95 2.84 -8.82
C PHE A 182 9.15 3.47 -8.12
N PHE A 183 10.01 2.66 -7.52
CA PHE A 183 11.18 3.16 -6.78
C PHE A 183 12.19 3.83 -7.72
N GLU A 184 12.46 3.23 -8.85
CA GLU A 184 13.37 3.75 -9.86
C GLU A 184 12.92 5.12 -10.39
N THR A 185 11.64 5.25 -10.72
CA THR A 185 11.07 6.51 -11.23
C THR A 185 10.96 7.57 -10.12
N PHE A 186 10.58 7.17 -8.89
CA PHE A 186 10.52 8.07 -7.75
C PHE A 186 11.87 8.73 -7.46
N PHE A 187 12.92 7.92 -7.31
CA PHE A 187 14.26 8.45 -7.09
C PHE A 187 14.82 9.14 -8.35
N GLY A 188 14.49 8.66 -9.55
CA GLY A 188 14.85 9.31 -10.81
C GLY A 188 14.31 10.74 -10.91
N ALA A 189 13.05 10.96 -10.57
CA ALA A 189 12.44 12.29 -10.49
C ALA A 189 13.17 13.18 -9.46
N LEU A 190 13.43 12.66 -8.25
CA LEU A 190 14.18 13.40 -7.23
C LEU A 190 15.60 13.76 -7.69
N MET A 191 16.30 12.85 -8.38
CA MET A 191 17.66 13.08 -8.86
C MET A 191 17.79 14.20 -9.89
N ILE A 192 16.74 14.44 -10.67
CA ILE A 192 16.70 15.56 -11.63
C ILE A 192 16.09 16.83 -11.01
N GLY A 193 15.71 16.79 -9.73
CA GLY A 193 15.10 17.91 -9.00
C GLY A 193 13.62 18.12 -9.31
N ALA A 194 12.96 17.15 -9.93
CA ALA A 194 11.52 17.11 -10.07
C ALA A 194 10.83 16.65 -8.76
N VAL A 195 9.53 16.86 -8.65
CA VAL A 195 8.71 16.51 -7.50
C VAL A 195 7.85 15.30 -7.85
N PRO A 196 8.14 14.10 -7.34
CA PRO A 196 7.28 12.94 -7.56
C PRO A 196 5.98 13.10 -6.78
N VAL A 197 4.85 12.78 -7.43
CA VAL A 197 3.50 12.80 -6.88
C VAL A 197 2.93 11.38 -6.97
N PRO A 198 3.09 10.53 -5.94
CA PRO A 198 2.56 9.19 -5.94
C PRO A 198 1.03 9.19 -5.97
N LEU A 199 0.46 8.35 -6.85
CA LEU A 199 -0.97 8.14 -7.00
C LEU A 199 -1.27 6.65 -6.88
N TYR A 200 -2.40 6.31 -6.27
CA TYR A 200 -2.85 4.93 -6.26
C TYR A 200 -3.39 4.53 -7.64
N PRO A 201 -2.94 3.40 -8.22
CA PRO A 201 -3.58 2.83 -9.40
C PRO A 201 -5.01 2.36 -9.07
N PRO A 202 -5.91 2.25 -10.06
CA PRO A 202 -7.26 1.77 -9.82
C PRO A 202 -7.23 0.30 -9.35
N VAL A 203 -7.84 0.04 -8.19
CA VAL A 203 -7.87 -1.31 -7.59
C VAL A 203 -9.12 -2.08 -8.03
N ARG A 204 -10.19 -1.39 -8.46
CA ARG A 204 -11.46 -1.99 -8.84
C ARG A 204 -12.01 -1.39 -10.13
N ALA A 205 -12.46 -2.26 -11.05
CA ALA A 205 -13.10 -1.84 -12.30
C ALA A 205 -14.48 -1.17 -12.09
N GLN A 206 -15.12 -1.34 -10.95
CA GLN A 206 -16.51 -0.92 -10.72
C GLN A 206 -16.68 0.58 -10.45
N ASP A 207 -15.65 1.29 -10.01
CA ASP A 207 -15.70 2.73 -9.64
C ASP A 207 -14.79 3.61 -10.52
N VAL A 208 -14.46 3.18 -11.74
CA VAL A 208 -13.51 3.88 -12.63
C VAL A 208 -13.88 5.36 -12.83
N LEU A 209 -15.14 5.70 -12.96
CA LEU A 209 -15.57 7.09 -13.18
C LEU A 209 -15.31 8.00 -11.95
N ALA A 210 -15.66 7.52 -10.76
CA ALA A 210 -15.41 8.27 -9.53
C ALA A 210 -13.92 8.39 -9.25
N TYR A 211 -13.18 7.29 -9.44
CA TYR A 211 -11.74 7.26 -9.37
C TYR A 211 -11.10 8.26 -10.35
N THR A 212 -11.47 8.22 -11.63
CA THR A 212 -10.92 9.11 -12.66
C THR A 212 -11.17 10.58 -12.33
N ARG A 213 -12.37 10.95 -11.88
CA ARG A 213 -12.67 12.33 -11.45
C ARG A 213 -11.78 12.78 -10.29
N ARG A 214 -11.58 11.89 -9.30
CA ARG A 214 -10.70 12.18 -8.15
C ARG A 214 -9.26 12.38 -8.61
N GLN A 215 -8.73 11.47 -9.46
CA GLN A 215 -7.36 11.57 -9.97
C GLN A 215 -7.16 12.82 -10.82
N GLN A 216 -8.13 13.19 -11.66
CA GLN A 216 -8.09 14.44 -12.41
C GLN A 216 -7.99 15.68 -11.49
N GLY A 217 -8.73 15.66 -10.38
CA GLY A 217 -8.64 16.72 -9.36
C GLY A 217 -7.23 16.81 -8.76
N ILE A 218 -6.64 15.67 -8.39
CA ILE A 218 -5.29 15.58 -7.81
C ILE A 218 -4.25 16.06 -8.82
N LEU A 219 -4.31 15.56 -10.07
CA LEU A 219 -3.36 15.94 -11.14
C LEU A 219 -3.40 17.44 -11.43
N ARG A 220 -4.60 18.05 -11.49
CA ARG A 220 -4.76 19.48 -11.68
C ARG A 220 -4.22 20.28 -10.50
N ASN A 221 -4.56 19.87 -9.27
CA ASN A 221 -4.11 20.55 -8.06
C ASN A 221 -2.59 20.46 -7.88
N ALA A 222 -2.00 19.33 -8.24
CA ALA A 222 -0.55 19.14 -8.24
C ALA A 222 0.13 19.81 -9.44
N GLU A 223 -0.63 20.27 -10.46
CA GLU A 223 -0.11 20.78 -11.74
C GLU A 223 0.91 19.81 -12.35
N ALA A 224 0.62 18.51 -12.32
CA ALA A 224 1.52 17.50 -12.85
C ALA A 224 1.68 17.63 -14.36
N CYS A 225 2.93 17.70 -14.84
CA CYS A 225 3.24 17.84 -16.26
C CYS A 225 3.38 16.49 -16.98
N VAL A 226 3.71 15.43 -16.24
CA VAL A 226 3.88 14.07 -16.76
C VAL A 226 3.19 13.08 -15.83
N LEU A 227 2.56 12.07 -16.40
CA LEU A 227 2.03 10.90 -15.69
C LEU A 227 2.80 9.66 -16.15
N VAL A 228 3.47 9.00 -15.22
CA VAL A 228 4.10 7.69 -15.42
C VAL A 228 3.15 6.61 -14.91
N THR A 229 2.83 5.66 -15.77
CA THR A 229 1.88 4.57 -15.48
C THR A 229 2.32 3.28 -16.17
N PHE A 230 1.64 2.17 -15.89
CA PHE A 230 1.88 0.88 -16.54
C PHE A 230 1.14 0.78 -17.89
N ALA A 231 1.63 -0.08 -18.78
CA ALA A 231 1.15 -0.16 -20.16
C ALA A 231 -0.32 -0.62 -20.32
N GLU A 232 -0.88 -1.25 -19.30
CA GLU A 232 -2.26 -1.79 -19.29
C GLU A 232 -3.28 -0.86 -18.59
N ALA A 233 -2.92 0.39 -18.33
CA ALA A 233 -3.76 1.35 -17.60
C ALA A 233 -4.79 2.06 -18.49
#